data_fbaf5f04f87669d05e925e3fd98370c1
#
_entry.id   fbaf5f04f87669d05e925e3fd98370c1
#
_cell.length_a   1.000
_cell.length_b   1.000
_cell.length_c   1.000
_cell.angle_alpha   90.00
_cell.angle_beta   90.00
_cell.angle_gamma   90.00
#
_symmetry.space_group_name_H-M   'P 1'
#
loop_
_entity.id
_entity.type
_entity.pdbx_description
1 polymer ?
#
loop_
_entity_poly.entity_id
_entity_poly.type
_entity_poly.pdbx_seq_one_letter_code
_entity_poly.pdbx_strand_id
1 'polypeptide(L)'
;RINDNQLTSLDVTANTTLLELRCYTNQLTSLDVSKNTALTYLDCYGNYLTSLDVTANTSLTYLECAYNHRLLASLDVSANTALTYLSCHDNKLTSLDVSANTALIYLKCSENQLTSLDVNGATALTELHCYKNKLTSLDVSKNTALDYLSLYKNQLTSLDLSQNIKLKVLYVSENKLTSLN
;
A
#
# COMPACT_ATOMS: atom_id res chain seq x y z
N ARG A 1 -15.34 4.70 15.30
CA ARG A 1 -15.47 5.37 13.99
C ARG A 1 -15.66 6.85 14.22
N ILE A 2 -14.79 7.66 13.61
CA ILE A 2 -14.78 9.14 13.73
C ILE A 2 -14.48 9.79 12.37
N ASN A 3 -14.78 9.06 11.30
CA ASN A 3 -14.62 9.49 9.93
C ASN A 3 -15.60 10.62 9.54
N ASP A 4 -15.32 11.28 8.40
CA ASP A 4 -16.16 12.35 7.81
C ASP A 4 -16.43 13.50 8.77
N ASN A 5 -15.34 14.01 9.39
CA ASN A 5 -15.36 15.17 10.29
C ASN A 5 -14.31 16.21 9.85
N GLN A 6 -14.05 17.19 10.70
CA GLN A 6 -13.07 18.25 10.48
C GLN A 6 -11.95 18.21 11.54
N LEU A 7 -11.63 17.00 12.04
CA LEU A 7 -10.63 16.84 13.09
C LEU A 7 -9.24 17.18 12.58
N THR A 8 -8.56 18.08 13.26
CA THR A 8 -7.16 18.45 12.99
C THR A 8 -6.18 17.65 13.85
N SER A 9 -6.65 17.06 14.95
CA SER A 9 -5.89 16.19 15.85
C SER A 9 -6.78 15.09 16.40
N LEU A 10 -6.15 13.97 16.76
CA LEU A 10 -6.80 12.81 17.35
C LEU A 10 -5.84 12.13 18.30
N ASP A 11 -6.21 12.03 19.58
CA ASP A 11 -5.47 11.25 20.56
C ASP A 11 -6.23 9.96 20.88
N VAL A 12 -5.59 8.83 20.59
CA VAL A 12 -6.09 7.48 20.89
C VAL A 12 -5.11 6.71 21.80
N THR A 13 -4.09 7.38 22.34
CA THR A 13 -3.01 6.72 23.07
C THR A 13 -3.49 6.01 24.34
N ALA A 14 -4.57 6.46 24.97
CA ALA A 14 -5.18 5.78 26.12
C ALA A 14 -6.03 4.55 25.74
N ASN A 15 -6.39 4.39 24.45
CA ASN A 15 -7.28 3.33 23.98
C ASN A 15 -6.49 2.08 23.53
N THR A 16 -5.70 1.51 24.44
CA THR A 16 -4.72 0.46 24.13
C THR A 16 -5.33 -0.86 23.64
N THR A 17 -6.63 -1.10 23.90
CA THR A 17 -7.36 -2.29 23.45
C THR A 17 -8.13 -2.07 22.13
N LEU A 18 -7.89 -0.94 21.46
CA LEU A 18 -8.59 -0.60 20.21
C LEU A 18 -8.21 -1.58 19.12
N LEU A 19 -9.22 -2.25 18.53
CA LEU A 19 -9.06 -3.21 17.44
C LEU A 19 -9.24 -2.58 16.06
N GLU A 20 -10.10 -1.57 15.97
CA GLU A 20 -10.46 -0.92 14.72
C GLU A 20 -10.47 0.61 14.90
N LEU A 21 -9.70 1.31 14.07
CA LEU A 21 -9.75 2.77 13.97
C LEU A 21 -10.12 3.19 12.55
N ARG A 22 -11.23 3.91 12.41
CA ARG A 22 -11.63 4.58 11.17
C ARG A 22 -11.69 6.08 11.41
N CYS A 23 -10.71 6.80 10.89
CA CYS A 23 -10.59 8.26 10.99
C CYS A 23 -10.44 8.91 9.61
N TYR A 24 -10.92 8.23 8.57
CA TYR A 24 -10.82 8.71 7.20
C TYR A 24 -11.62 10.02 6.99
N THR A 25 -11.25 10.78 5.99
CA THR A 25 -11.89 12.06 5.63
C THR A 25 -11.96 13.01 6.83
N ASN A 26 -10.78 13.42 7.28
CA ASN A 26 -10.58 14.43 8.31
C ASN A 26 -9.45 15.39 7.87
N GLN A 27 -8.93 16.19 8.80
CA GLN A 27 -7.83 17.13 8.55
C GLN A 27 -6.60 16.80 9.42
N LEU A 28 -6.38 15.51 9.72
CA LEU A 28 -5.28 15.09 10.58
C LEU A 28 -3.94 15.30 9.87
N THR A 29 -3.01 16.00 10.53
CA THR A 29 -1.64 16.18 10.04
C THR A 29 -0.66 15.17 10.63
N SER A 30 -1.04 14.52 11.73
CA SER A 30 -0.33 13.44 12.40
C SER A 30 -1.31 12.46 13.03
N LEU A 31 -0.90 11.22 13.23
CA LEU A 31 -1.66 10.18 13.91
C LEU A 31 -0.67 9.27 14.65
N ASP A 32 -0.77 9.24 15.98
CA ASP A 32 0.01 8.34 16.82
C ASP A 32 -0.85 7.12 17.21
N VAL A 33 -0.47 5.96 16.70
CA VAL A 33 -1.08 4.66 17.01
C VAL A 33 -0.13 3.72 17.75
N SER A 34 1.02 4.22 18.22
CA SER A 34 2.07 3.42 18.83
C SER A 34 1.64 2.66 20.09
N LYS A 35 0.60 3.15 20.79
CA LYS A 35 0.04 2.46 21.97
C LYS A 35 -1.12 1.52 21.65
N ASN A 36 -1.64 1.55 20.43
CA ASN A 36 -2.78 0.74 20.00
C ASN A 36 -2.31 -0.58 19.36
N THR A 37 -1.49 -1.33 20.09
CA THR A 37 -0.82 -2.55 19.59
C THR A 37 -1.78 -3.69 19.22
N ALA A 38 -3.03 -3.61 19.69
CA ALA A 38 -4.09 -4.56 19.35
C ALA A 38 -4.80 -4.25 18.02
N LEU A 39 -4.47 -3.12 17.34
CA LEU A 39 -5.12 -2.74 16.09
C LEU A 39 -4.95 -3.83 15.02
N THR A 40 -6.08 -4.25 14.47
CA THR A 40 -6.17 -5.15 13.30
C THR A 40 -6.62 -4.41 12.06
N TYR A 41 -7.30 -3.27 12.21
CA TYR A 41 -7.88 -2.47 11.13
C TYR A 41 -7.58 -0.98 11.35
N LEU A 42 -6.89 -0.37 10.39
CA LEU A 42 -6.63 1.08 10.37
C LEU A 42 -7.04 1.67 9.03
N ASP A 43 -7.94 2.65 9.08
CA ASP A 43 -8.35 3.45 7.93
C ASP A 43 -8.20 4.93 8.25
N CYS A 44 -7.14 5.54 7.69
CA CYS A 44 -6.81 6.96 7.78
C CYS A 44 -6.77 7.64 6.41
N TYR A 45 -7.53 7.09 5.43
CA TYR A 45 -7.71 7.66 4.10
C TYR A 45 -8.13 9.13 4.16
N GLY A 46 -7.70 9.94 3.21
CA GLY A 46 -8.21 11.29 3.03
C GLY A 46 -7.92 12.22 4.22
N ASN A 47 -6.67 12.28 4.64
CA ASN A 47 -6.15 13.18 5.66
C ASN A 47 -4.95 14.00 5.11
N TYR A 48 -4.19 14.65 5.95
CA TYR A 48 -3.00 15.44 5.62
C TYR A 48 -1.73 14.87 6.27
N LEU A 49 -1.69 13.53 6.46
CA LEU A 49 -0.55 12.90 7.13
C LEU A 49 0.72 13.05 6.30
N THR A 50 1.78 13.54 6.92
CA THR A 50 3.11 13.63 6.32
C THR A 50 3.96 12.39 6.59
N SER A 51 3.64 11.67 7.68
CA SER A 51 4.22 10.40 8.10
C SER A 51 3.18 9.54 8.80
N LEU A 52 3.38 8.23 8.78
CA LEU A 52 2.56 7.26 9.51
C LEU A 52 3.47 6.15 9.98
N ASP A 53 3.59 5.97 11.30
CA ASP A 53 4.33 4.86 11.90
C ASP A 53 3.33 3.80 12.40
N VAL A 54 3.41 2.62 11.81
CA VAL A 54 2.57 1.45 12.15
C VAL A 54 3.43 0.28 12.65
N THR A 55 4.71 0.50 12.93
CA THR A 55 5.65 -0.57 13.31
C THR A 55 5.25 -1.27 14.60
N ALA A 56 4.58 -0.58 15.54
CA ALA A 56 4.06 -1.17 16.77
C ALA A 56 2.76 -1.99 16.56
N ASN A 57 2.08 -1.82 15.43
CA ASN A 57 0.76 -2.43 15.17
C ASN A 57 0.91 -3.75 14.41
N THR A 58 1.63 -4.68 14.97
CA THR A 58 2.02 -5.96 14.32
C THR A 58 0.82 -6.87 14.01
N SER A 59 -0.33 -6.61 14.63
CA SER A 59 -1.59 -7.35 14.39
C SER A 59 -2.41 -6.81 13.21
N LEU A 60 -1.95 -5.73 12.53
CA LEU A 60 -2.71 -5.15 11.42
C LEU A 60 -2.88 -6.15 10.28
N THR A 61 -4.13 -6.35 9.89
CA THR A 61 -4.53 -7.12 8.70
C THR A 61 -5.02 -6.23 7.57
N TYR A 62 -5.50 -5.02 7.90
CA TYR A 62 -6.02 -4.03 6.96
C TYR A 62 -5.41 -2.65 7.24
N LEU A 63 -4.78 -2.07 6.22
CA LEU A 63 -4.26 -0.70 6.26
C LEU A 63 -4.71 0.08 5.02
N GLU A 64 -5.51 1.12 5.25
CA GLU A 64 -5.88 2.12 4.26
C GLU A 64 -5.31 3.47 4.68
N CYS A 65 -4.29 3.96 3.97
CA CYS A 65 -3.63 5.24 4.21
C CYS A 65 -3.47 6.07 2.94
N ALA A 66 -4.34 5.81 1.96
CA ALA A 66 -4.32 6.52 0.69
C ALA A 66 -4.83 7.96 0.81
N TYR A 67 -4.57 8.74 -0.25
CA TYR A 67 -5.10 10.10 -0.42
C TYR A 67 -4.76 11.06 0.74
N ASN A 68 -3.52 10.96 1.27
CA ASN A 68 -3.04 11.93 2.24
C ASN A 68 -2.50 13.20 1.56
N HIS A 69 -3.29 13.76 0.64
CA HIS A 69 -3.01 14.97 -0.13
C HIS A 69 -1.61 14.99 -0.76
N ARG A 70 -1.06 13.81 -1.09
CA ARG A 70 0.32 13.64 -1.61
C ARG A 70 1.39 14.14 -0.65
N LEU A 71 1.19 13.96 0.64
CA LEU A 71 2.14 14.37 1.67
C LEU A 71 2.93 13.20 2.26
N LEU A 72 2.30 12.00 2.37
CA LEU A 72 2.95 10.82 2.91
C LEU A 72 4.10 10.39 1.98
N ALA A 73 5.33 10.57 2.45
CA ALA A 73 6.54 10.40 1.64
C ALA A 73 7.24 9.05 1.82
N SER A 74 6.98 8.37 2.94
CA SER A 74 7.51 7.04 3.26
C SER A 74 6.48 6.23 4.05
N LEU A 75 6.55 4.92 3.93
CA LEU A 75 5.73 3.98 4.69
C LEU A 75 6.54 2.71 4.91
N ASP A 76 6.73 2.35 6.18
CA ASP A 76 7.35 1.08 6.58
C ASP A 76 6.26 0.14 7.10
N VAL A 77 6.08 -0.99 6.43
CA VAL A 77 5.14 -2.05 6.79
C VAL A 77 5.84 -3.37 7.09
N SER A 78 7.15 -3.36 7.25
CA SER A 78 7.96 -4.57 7.46
C SER A 78 7.58 -5.35 8.72
N ALA A 79 7.11 -4.66 9.78
CA ALA A 79 6.63 -5.28 11.01
C ALA A 79 5.18 -5.82 10.90
N ASN A 80 4.42 -5.42 9.90
CA ASN A 80 2.99 -5.74 9.75
C ASN A 80 2.80 -7.00 8.89
N THR A 81 3.41 -8.09 9.31
CA THR A 81 3.45 -9.35 8.53
C THR A 81 2.10 -10.03 8.36
N ALA A 82 1.11 -9.65 9.18
CA ALA A 82 -0.27 -10.13 9.09
C ALA A 82 -1.14 -9.38 8.05
N LEU A 83 -0.60 -8.32 7.39
CA LEU A 83 -1.37 -7.55 6.40
C LEU A 83 -1.85 -8.43 5.26
N THR A 84 -3.16 -8.36 5.00
CA THR A 84 -3.83 -8.94 3.83
C THR A 84 -4.26 -7.88 2.83
N TYR A 85 -4.48 -6.66 3.29
CA TYR A 85 -4.90 -5.51 2.48
C TYR A 85 -4.02 -4.30 2.80
N LEU A 86 -3.42 -3.72 1.76
CA LEU A 86 -2.68 -2.46 1.85
C LEU A 86 -3.10 -1.52 0.71
N SER A 87 -3.57 -0.35 1.07
CA SER A 87 -3.81 0.74 0.13
C SER A 87 -3.11 2.01 0.60
N CYS A 88 -2.15 2.47 -0.20
CA CYS A 88 -1.37 3.69 0.04
C CYS A 88 -1.29 4.59 -1.21
N HIS A 89 -2.29 4.45 -2.10
CA HIS A 89 -2.32 5.21 -3.35
C HIS A 89 -2.50 6.72 -3.13
N ASP A 90 -2.22 7.50 -4.17
CA ASP A 90 -2.32 8.96 -4.18
C ASP A 90 -1.59 9.62 -3.00
N ASN A 91 -0.31 9.27 -2.89
CA ASN A 91 0.63 9.80 -1.91
C ASN A 91 1.93 10.28 -2.61
N LYS A 92 3.04 10.38 -1.88
CA LYS A 92 4.34 10.84 -2.40
C LYS A 92 5.45 9.81 -2.18
N LEU A 93 5.08 8.53 -2.05
CA LEU A 93 6.04 7.45 -1.80
C LEU A 93 7.03 7.34 -2.97
N THR A 94 8.33 7.20 -2.66
CA THR A 94 9.38 7.01 -3.65
C THR A 94 9.85 5.57 -3.75
N SER A 95 9.63 4.78 -2.71
CA SER A 95 9.86 3.34 -2.63
C SER A 95 8.80 2.69 -1.75
N LEU A 96 8.54 1.42 -1.95
CA LEU A 96 7.71 0.58 -1.09
C LEU A 96 8.28 -0.83 -1.11
N ASP A 97 8.50 -1.40 0.07
CA ASP A 97 8.93 -2.77 0.27
C ASP A 97 7.84 -3.52 1.03
N VAL A 98 7.28 -4.55 0.40
CA VAL A 98 6.29 -5.45 0.99
C VAL A 98 6.80 -6.89 1.03
N SER A 99 8.11 -7.09 0.95
CA SER A 99 8.73 -8.42 0.96
C SER A 99 8.50 -9.21 2.24
N ALA A 100 8.24 -8.52 3.37
CA ALA A 100 7.89 -9.15 4.63
C ALA A 100 6.39 -9.51 4.76
N ASN A 101 5.53 -8.96 3.90
CA ASN A 101 4.07 -9.07 4.01
C ASN A 101 3.56 -10.30 3.23
N THR A 102 3.94 -11.49 3.69
CA THR A 102 3.70 -12.77 2.99
C THR A 102 2.21 -13.14 2.88
N ALA A 103 1.36 -12.59 3.75
CA ALA A 103 -0.09 -12.76 3.73
C ALA A 103 -0.84 -11.76 2.83
N LEU A 104 -0.12 -10.82 2.19
CA LEU A 104 -0.75 -9.72 1.44
C LEU A 104 -1.44 -10.26 0.19
N ILE A 105 -2.75 -9.97 0.08
CA ILE A 105 -3.64 -10.41 -1.01
C ILE A 105 -3.88 -9.26 -1.99
N TYR A 106 -4.07 -8.05 -1.46
CA TYR A 106 -4.39 -6.84 -2.23
C TYR A 106 -3.38 -5.75 -1.93
N LEU A 107 -2.74 -5.20 -2.99
CA LEU A 107 -1.87 -4.04 -2.90
C LEU A 107 -2.29 -2.96 -3.89
N LYS A 108 -2.58 -1.75 -3.37
CA LYS A 108 -2.80 -0.56 -4.18
C LYS A 108 -1.84 0.55 -3.77
N CYS A 109 -0.82 0.78 -4.60
CA CYS A 109 0.22 1.81 -4.41
C CYS A 109 0.34 2.75 -5.62
N SER A 110 -0.72 2.82 -6.44
CA SER A 110 -0.80 3.69 -7.62
C SER A 110 -0.74 5.19 -7.27
N GLU A 111 -0.46 6.03 -8.26
CA GLU A 111 -0.43 7.50 -8.10
C GLU A 111 0.54 7.95 -6.99
N ASN A 112 1.75 7.40 -7.04
CA ASN A 112 2.88 7.75 -6.20
C ASN A 112 4.08 8.19 -7.07
N GLN A 113 5.28 8.17 -6.52
CA GLN A 113 6.53 8.47 -7.21
C GLN A 113 7.49 7.28 -7.15
N LEU A 114 6.96 6.04 -7.05
CA LEU A 114 7.77 4.84 -6.86
C LEU A 114 8.75 4.66 -8.04
N THR A 115 10.02 4.58 -7.71
CA THR A 115 11.09 4.18 -8.64
C THR A 115 11.45 2.72 -8.46
N SER A 116 11.12 2.13 -7.31
CA SER A 116 11.25 0.72 -7.00
C SER A 116 10.04 0.21 -6.21
N LEU A 117 9.71 -1.05 -6.40
CA LEU A 117 8.68 -1.77 -5.67
C LEU A 117 9.14 -3.23 -5.54
N ASP A 118 9.33 -3.70 -4.30
CA ASP A 118 9.63 -5.10 -4.04
C ASP A 118 8.37 -5.83 -3.54
N VAL A 119 7.91 -6.79 -4.33
CA VAL A 119 6.75 -7.64 -4.02
C VAL A 119 7.13 -9.12 -3.89
N ASN A 120 8.44 -9.45 -3.92
CA ASN A 120 8.90 -10.84 -4.00
C ASN A 120 8.45 -11.71 -2.82
N GLY A 121 8.30 -11.15 -1.62
CA GLY A 121 7.79 -11.89 -0.47
C GLY A 121 6.28 -11.95 -0.37
N ALA A 122 5.55 -11.06 -1.04
CA ALA A 122 4.08 -11.02 -1.03
C ALA A 122 3.50 -12.13 -1.94
N THR A 123 3.81 -13.39 -1.64
CA THR A 123 3.49 -14.54 -2.51
C THR A 123 2.00 -14.89 -2.58
N ALA A 124 1.19 -14.39 -1.63
CA ALA A 124 -0.27 -14.53 -1.65
C ALA A 124 -0.99 -13.48 -2.52
N LEU A 125 -0.24 -12.53 -3.12
CA LEU A 125 -0.80 -11.39 -3.83
C LEU A 125 -1.62 -11.84 -5.05
N THR A 126 -2.89 -11.44 -5.07
CA THR A 126 -3.82 -11.69 -6.20
C THR A 126 -4.07 -10.42 -7.01
N GLU A 127 -4.07 -9.25 -6.38
CA GLU A 127 -4.32 -7.98 -7.04
C GLU A 127 -3.21 -6.97 -6.76
N LEU A 128 -2.60 -6.42 -7.83
CA LEU A 128 -1.57 -5.40 -7.76
C LEU A 128 -1.95 -4.18 -8.62
N HIS A 129 -2.16 -3.04 -7.98
CA HIS A 129 -2.41 -1.75 -8.62
C HIS A 129 -1.24 -0.81 -8.32
N CYS A 130 -0.32 -0.64 -9.26
CA CYS A 130 0.84 0.26 -9.14
C CYS A 130 0.99 1.20 -10.36
N TYR A 131 -0.10 1.53 -11.00
CA TYR A 131 -0.15 2.47 -12.12
C TYR A 131 0.21 3.91 -11.73
N LYS A 132 0.61 4.73 -12.71
CA LYS A 132 1.02 6.13 -12.51
C LYS A 132 2.11 6.25 -11.44
N ASN A 133 3.23 5.56 -11.68
CA ASN A 133 4.46 5.64 -10.92
C ASN A 133 5.66 5.89 -11.86
N LYS A 134 6.88 5.69 -11.39
CA LYS A 134 8.12 5.87 -12.16
C LYS A 134 8.93 4.57 -12.27
N LEU A 135 8.26 3.41 -12.18
CA LEU A 135 8.91 2.10 -12.20
C LEU A 135 9.57 1.86 -13.57
N THR A 136 10.84 1.50 -13.56
CA THR A 136 11.59 1.11 -14.77
C THR A 136 11.66 -0.39 -14.95
N SER A 137 11.45 -1.15 -13.88
CA SER A 137 11.35 -2.61 -13.85
C SER A 137 10.40 -3.04 -12.73
N LEU A 138 9.86 -4.24 -12.84
CA LEU A 138 9.10 -4.91 -11.77
C LEU A 138 9.28 -6.42 -11.95
N ASP A 139 9.67 -7.10 -10.89
CA ASP A 139 9.70 -8.56 -10.82
C ASP A 139 8.47 -9.06 -10.08
N VAL A 140 7.63 -9.83 -10.78
CA VAL A 140 6.42 -10.48 -10.23
C VAL A 140 6.51 -12.01 -10.32
N SER A 141 7.70 -12.55 -10.57
CA SER A 141 7.92 -13.99 -10.79
C SER A 141 7.52 -14.86 -9.59
N LYS A 142 7.52 -14.30 -8.37
CA LYS A 142 7.10 -14.99 -7.13
C LYS A 142 5.62 -14.83 -6.82
N ASN A 143 4.94 -13.89 -7.47
CA ASN A 143 3.52 -13.61 -7.24
C ASN A 143 2.64 -14.46 -8.17
N THR A 144 2.80 -15.77 -8.10
CA THR A 144 2.14 -16.73 -9.00
C THR A 144 0.62 -16.83 -8.80
N ALA A 145 0.09 -16.19 -7.75
CA ALA A 145 -1.34 -16.09 -7.49
C ALA A 145 -2.00 -14.88 -8.17
N LEU A 146 -1.21 -13.96 -8.78
CA LEU A 146 -1.75 -12.76 -9.42
C LEU A 146 -2.78 -13.11 -10.50
N ASP A 147 -3.96 -12.50 -10.38
CA ASP A 147 -5.01 -12.56 -11.40
C ASP A 147 -5.35 -11.18 -11.99
N TYR A 148 -4.96 -10.10 -11.27
CA TYR A 148 -5.10 -8.72 -11.73
C TYR A 148 -3.78 -7.95 -11.56
N LEU A 149 -3.30 -7.32 -12.64
CA LEU A 149 -2.10 -6.49 -12.63
C LEU A 149 -2.31 -5.19 -13.42
N SER A 150 -2.15 -4.05 -12.74
CA SER A 150 -2.25 -2.73 -13.36
C SER A 150 -0.97 -1.93 -13.17
N LEU A 151 -0.26 -1.71 -14.29
CA LEU A 151 1.06 -1.07 -14.41
C LEU A 151 1.03 0.15 -15.35
N TYR A 152 -0.13 0.56 -15.84
CA TYR A 152 -0.17 1.62 -16.84
C TYR A 152 0.44 2.93 -16.31
N LYS A 153 0.99 3.76 -17.21
CA LYS A 153 1.70 4.99 -16.84
C LYS A 153 2.86 4.74 -15.89
N ASN A 154 3.82 3.92 -16.34
CA ASN A 154 5.13 3.73 -15.72
C ASN A 154 6.24 3.92 -16.79
N GLN A 155 7.45 3.43 -16.54
CA GLN A 155 8.59 3.55 -17.45
C GLN A 155 9.22 2.18 -17.75
N LEU A 156 8.42 1.09 -17.67
CA LEU A 156 8.89 -0.27 -17.90
C LEU A 156 9.38 -0.45 -19.33
N THR A 157 10.54 -1.08 -19.52
CA THR A 157 11.11 -1.42 -20.82
C THR A 157 10.87 -2.86 -21.21
N SER A 158 10.66 -3.74 -20.23
CA SER A 158 10.29 -5.15 -20.38
C SER A 158 9.41 -5.59 -19.22
N LEU A 159 8.66 -6.65 -19.40
CA LEU A 159 7.88 -7.30 -18.34
C LEU A 159 7.82 -8.79 -18.65
N ASP A 160 8.21 -9.63 -17.69
CA ASP A 160 8.09 -11.08 -17.77
C ASP A 160 6.93 -11.56 -16.88
N LEU A 161 5.93 -12.17 -17.49
CA LEU A 161 4.73 -12.71 -16.84
C LEU A 161 4.68 -14.25 -16.96
N SER A 162 5.77 -14.89 -17.39
CA SER A 162 5.81 -16.33 -17.62
C SER A 162 5.40 -17.20 -16.43
N GLN A 163 5.53 -16.65 -15.20
CA GLN A 163 5.14 -17.34 -13.97
C GLN A 163 3.71 -16.95 -13.49
N ASN A 164 3.11 -15.93 -14.07
CA ASN A 164 1.80 -15.40 -13.64
C ASN A 164 0.66 -16.01 -14.45
N ILE A 165 0.63 -17.33 -14.55
CA ILE A 165 -0.31 -18.09 -15.41
C ILE A 165 -1.78 -17.95 -15.04
N LYS A 166 -2.08 -17.39 -13.86
CA LYS A 166 -3.46 -17.12 -13.39
C LYS A 166 -3.96 -15.75 -13.80
N LEU A 167 -3.10 -14.92 -14.43
CA LEU A 167 -3.44 -13.53 -14.75
C LEU A 167 -4.60 -13.47 -15.73
N LYS A 168 -5.65 -12.74 -15.34
CA LYS A 168 -6.88 -12.54 -16.12
C LYS A 168 -6.96 -11.12 -16.67
N VAL A 169 -6.43 -10.15 -15.94
CA VAL A 169 -6.51 -8.73 -16.29
C VAL A 169 -5.13 -8.09 -16.22
N LEU A 170 -4.70 -7.49 -17.33
CA LEU A 170 -3.44 -6.79 -17.45
C LEU A 170 -3.65 -5.39 -18.05
N TYR A 171 -3.26 -4.35 -17.33
CA TYR A 171 -3.16 -2.98 -17.82
C TYR A 171 -1.70 -2.53 -17.80
N VAL A 172 -1.06 -2.40 -18.95
CA VAL A 172 0.36 -2.05 -19.09
C VAL A 172 0.60 -0.94 -20.11
N SER A 173 -0.46 -0.28 -20.56
CA SER A 173 -0.37 0.85 -21.51
C SER A 173 0.46 2.01 -20.94
N GLU A 174 0.90 2.91 -21.80
CA GLU A 174 1.68 4.10 -21.46
C GLU A 174 2.97 3.72 -20.66
N ASN A 175 3.71 2.75 -21.17
CA ASN A 175 5.04 2.33 -20.74
C ASN A 175 6.03 2.46 -21.93
N LYS A 176 7.25 1.96 -21.79
CA LYS A 176 8.31 1.95 -22.82
C LYS A 176 8.65 0.53 -23.26
N LEU A 177 7.68 -0.40 -23.20
CA LEU A 177 7.93 -1.82 -23.45
C LEU A 177 8.42 -2.07 -24.87
N THR A 178 9.52 -2.81 -24.97
CA THR A 178 10.04 -3.40 -26.19
C THR A 178 9.88 -4.92 -26.22
N SER A 179 9.60 -5.55 -25.08
CA SER A 179 9.29 -6.97 -24.94
C SER A 179 8.27 -7.23 -23.83
N LEU A 180 7.45 -8.23 -24.03
CA LEU A 180 6.46 -8.74 -23.07
C LEU A 180 6.40 -10.27 -23.26
N ASN A 181 6.65 -11.04 -22.19
CA ASN A 181 6.59 -12.50 -22.20
C ASN A 181 5.44 -12.98 -21.34
#